data_698d02ad47d33a5f5527973bb9d0a970
#
_entry.id   698d02ad47d33a5f5527973bb9d0a970
#
_cell.length_a   1.000
_cell.length_b   1.000
_cell.length_c   1.000
_cell.angle_alpha   90.00
_cell.angle_beta   90.00
_cell.angle_gamma   90.00
#
_symmetry.space_group_name_H-M   'P 1'
#
loop_
_entity.id
_entity.type
_entity.pdbx_description
1 polymer ?
#
loop_
_entity_poly.entity_id
_entity_poly.type
_entity_poly.pdbx_seq_one_letter_code
_entity_poly.pdbx_strand_id
1 'polypeptide(L)' 'MTSPHPALGIDYGEARIGIAATDPVGIMAHPVETIHRHQTDGISRIVQLVQKRGIRTLVLGLPVRMDGTE' A
#
# COMPACT_ATOMS: atom_id res chain seq x y z
N MET A 1 22.76 -8.84 4.65
CA MET A 1 21.87 -8.67 3.48
C MET A 1 20.57 -8.03 3.92
N THR A 2 20.10 -7.04 3.18
CA THR A 2 18.94 -6.28 3.55
C THR A 2 17.67 -6.94 3.01
N SER A 3 16.69 -7.12 3.88
CA SER A 3 15.39 -7.65 3.46
C SER A 3 14.58 -6.56 2.75
N PRO A 4 13.79 -6.93 1.72
CA PRO A 4 12.86 -5.97 1.10
C PRO A 4 11.62 -5.72 1.96
N HIS A 5 11.51 -6.38 3.09
CA HIS A 5 10.35 -6.23 3.95
C HIS A 5 10.68 -5.41 5.19
N PRO A 6 9.69 -4.74 5.74
CA PRO A 6 8.29 -4.75 5.32
C PRO A 6 8.06 -3.96 4.03
N ALA A 7 7.11 -4.43 3.24
CA ALA A 7 6.70 -3.78 2.00
C ALA A 7 5.30 -3.21 2.16
N LEU A 8 5.05 -2.11 1.47
CA LEU A 8 3.74 -1.46 1.45
C LEU A 8 3.17 -1.59 0.05
N GLY A 9 2.01 -2.20 -0.05
CA GLY A 9 1.28 -2.31 -1.30
C GLY A 9 0.27 -1.19 -1.43
N ILE A 10 0.23 -0.58 -2.60
CA ILE A 10 -0.63 0.56 -2.87
C ILE A 10 -1.49 0.23 -4.07
N ASP A 11 -2.80 0.20 -3.87
CA ASP A 11 -3.78 0.01 -4.92
C ASP A 11 -4.47 1.36 -5.14
N TYR A 12 -4.04 2.06 -6.18
CA TYR A 12 -4.43 3.45 -6.41
C TYR A 12 -5.70 3.52 -7.27
N GLY A 13 -6.82 3.76 -6.62
CA GLY A 13 -8.10 3.91 -7.31
C GLY A 13 -8.48 5.36 -7.51
N GLU A 14 -9.61 5.58 -8.17
CA GLU A 14 -10.09 6.93 -8.46
C GLU A 14 -10.53 7.67 -7.19
N ALA A 15 -11.27 7.00 -6.35
CA ALA A 15 -11.83 7.62 -5.14
C ALA A 15 -11.08 7.23 -3.89
N ARG A 16 -10.40 6.09 -3.90
CA ARG A 16 -9.78 5.51 -2.73
C ARG A 16 -8.44 4.88 -3.09
N ILE A 17 -7.56 4.88 -2.12
CA ILE A 17 -6.27 4.20 -2.22
C ILE A 17 -6.27 3.11 -1.16
N GLY A 18 -6.16 1.86 -1.59
CA GLY A 18 -6.03 0.74 -0.66
C GLY A 18 -4.59 0.54 -0.26
N ILE A 19 -4.34 0.39 1.02
CA ILE A 19 -3.00 0.21 1.55
C ILE A 19 -2.94 -1.12 2.27
N ALA A 20 -1.95 -1.92 1.92
CA ALA A 20 -1.66 -3.17 2.62
C ALA A 20 -0.17 -3.21 2.94
N ALA A 21 0.18 -3.95 3.95
CA ALA A 21 1.58 -4.07 4.36
C ALA A 21 1.92 -5.51 4.70
N THR A 22 3.17 -5.89 4.42
CA THR A 22 3.69 -7.16 4.89
C THR A 22 4.31 -6.98 6.26
N ASP A 23 4.42 -8.08 7.01
CA ASP A 23 5.17 -8.07 8.25
C ASP A 23 6.67 -7.97 7.92
N PRO A 24 7.52 -7.74 8.94
CA PRO A 24 8.97 -7.62 8.69
C PRO A 24 9.60 -8.86 8.08
N VAL A 25 8.99 -10.01 8.25
CA VAL A 25 9.49 -11.26 7.69
C VAL A 25 9.00 -11.45 6.26
N GLY A 26 7.90 -10.81 5.89
CA GLY A 26 7.37 -10.90 4.54
C GLY A 26 6.51 -12.11 4.27
N ILE A 27 6.02 -12.76 5.33
CA ILE A 27 5.22 -13.97 5.18
C ILE A 27 3.77 -13.63 4.83
N MET A 28 3.22 -12.61 5.48
CA MET A 28 1.80 -12.26 5.31
C MET A 28 1.64 -10.80 4.99
N ALA A 29 0.69 -10.52 4.13
CA ALA A 29 0.24 -9.17 3.87
C ALA A 29 -1.15 -9.00 4.46
N HIS A 30 -1.41 -7.83 5.01
CA HIS A 30 -2.71 -7.53 5.58
C HIS A 30 -3.07 -6.08 5.31
N PRO A 31 -4.38 -5.79 5.23
CA PRO A 31 -4.81 -4.41 4.97
C PRO A 31 -4.44 -3.50 6.13
N VAL A 32 -4.01 -2.31 5.79
CA VAL A 32 -3.64 -1.30 6.76
C VAL A 32 -4.73 -0.25 6.88
N GLU A 33 -5.08 0.35 5.75
CA GLU A 33 -6.14 1.35 5.74
C GLU A 33 -6.56 1.63 4.31
N THR A 34 -7.68 2.32 4.19
CA THR A 34 -8.16 2.85 2.92
C THR A 34 -8.14 4.37 3.02
N ILE A 35 -7.47 5.02 2.08
CA ILE A 35 -7.39 6.47 2.03
C ILE A 35 -8.47 6.97 1.10
N HIS A 36 -9.28 7.90 1.58
CA HIS A 36 -10.33 8.55 0.77
C HIS A 36 -9.73 9.80 0.17
N ARG A 37 -9.57 9.81 -1.14
CA ARG A 37 -8.79 10.83 -1.84
C ARG A 37 -9.38 12.22 -1.75
N HIS A 38 -10.70 12.32 -1.55
CA HIS A 38 -11.34 13.61 -1.40
C HIS A 38 -11.19 14.20 0.00
N GLN A 39 -10.76 13.41 0.96
CA GLN A 39 -10.66 13.83 2.35
C GLN A 39 -9.22 13.96 2.82
N THR A 40 -8.31 13.26 2.19
CA THR A 40 -6.94 13.16 2.66
C THR A 40 -5.98 13.22 1.48
N ASP A 41 -4.88 13.94 1.67
CA ASP A 41 -3.80 13.94 0.69
C ASP A 41 -3.14 12.55 0.73
N GLY A 42 -3.39 11.76 -0.30
CA GLY A 42 -2.93 10.37 -0.33
C GLY A 42 -1.42 10.24 -0.28
N ILE A 43 -0.70 11.10 -0.99
CA ILE A 43 0.76 11.04 -1.01
C ILE A 43 1.34 11.32 0.37
N SER A 44 0.83 12.35 1.03
CA SER A 44 1.30 12.68 2.38
C SER A 44 1.04 11.53 3.33
N ARG A 45 -0.12 10.90 3.23
CA ARG A 45 -0.46 9.79 4.11
C ARG A 45 0.45 8.59 3.85
N ILE A 46 0.74 8.30 2.58
CA ILE A 46 1.64 7.20 2.24
C ILE A 46 3.03 7.46 2.81
N VAL A 47 3.53 8.68 2.71
CA VAL A 47 4.84 9.03 3.27
C VAL A 47 4.84 8.81 4.78
N GLN A 48 3.78 9.21 5.46
CA GLN A 48 3.67 8.99 6.91
C GLN A 48 3.72 7.50 7.25
N LEU A 49 3.02 6.68 6.49
CA LEU A 49 3.00 5.24 6.73
C LEU A 49 4.37 4.61 6.48
N VAL A 50 5.05 5.06 5.43
CA VAL A 50 6.40 4.58 5.13
C VAL A 50 7.34 4.86 6.31
N GLN A 51 7.29 6.06 6.83
CA GLN A 51 8.16 6.46 7.94
C GLN A 51 7.77 5.75 9.23
N LYS A 52 6.49 5.72 9.52
CA LYS A 52 6.00 5.16 10.78
C LYS A 52 6.25 3.66 10.88
N ARG A 53 6.11 2.96 9.77
CA ARG A 53 6.22 1.50 9.75
C ARG A 53 7.59 1.00 9.33
N GLY A 54 8.51 1.90 8.98
CA GLY A 54 9.83 1.49 8.53
C GLY A 54 9.78 0.69 7.24
N ILE A 55 8.93 1.12 6.31
CA ILE A 55 8.73 0.43 5.04
C ILE A 55 10.00 0.51 4.21
N ARG A 56 10.39 -0.60 3.63
CA ARG A 56 11.60 -0.70 2.82
C ARG A 56 11.31 -0.81 1.33
N THR A 57 10.13 -1.23 0.96
CA THR A 57 9.76 -1.43 -0.44
C THR A 57 8.34 -0.96 -0.65
N LEU A 58 8.12 -0.22 -1.72
CA LEU A 58 6.79 0.16 -2.15
C LEU A 58 6.42 -0.66 -3.38
N VAL A 59 5.22 -1.22 -3.37
CA VAL A 59 4.69 -1.95 -4.50
C VAL A 59 3.45 -1.21 -4.98
N LEU A 60 3.53 -0.63 -6.15
CA LEU A 60 2.41 0.07 -6.74
C LEU A 60 1.67 -0.89 -7.66
N GLY A 61 0.47 -1.27 -7.24
CA GLY A 61 -0.36 -2.15 -8.02
C GLY A 61 -1.37 -1.37 -8.80
N LEU A 62 -1.62 -1.82 -10.02
CA LEU A 62 -2.74 -1.31 -10.79
C LEU A 62 -3.95 -2.16 -10.48
N PRO A 63 -5.13 -1.55 -10.34
CA PRO A 63 -6.33 -2.34 -10.11
C PRO A 63 -6.54 -3.32 -11.24
N VAL A 64 -6.65 -4.59 -10.93
CA VAL A 64 -6.94 -5.63 -11.91
C VAL A 64 -8.33 -6.16 -11.61
N ARG A 65 -9.19 -6.11 -12.61
CA ARG A 65 -10.55 -6.57 -12.43
C ARG A 65 -10.58 -8.08 -12.49
N MET A 66 -11.15 -8.66 -11.47
CA MET A 66 -11.19 -10.12 -11.36
C MET A 66 -12.13 -10.75 -12.39
N ASP A 67 -12.97 -9.96 -12.99
CA ASP A 67 -13.87 -10.43 -14.05
C ASP A 67 -13.20 -10.40 -15.44
N GLY A 68 -11.95 -9.98 -15.50
CA GLY A 68 -11.21 -9.96 -16.75
C GLY A 68 -11.50 -8.80 -17.68
N THR A 69 -12.16 -7.77 -17.18
CA THR A 69 -12.52 -6.61 -18.00
C THR A 69 -11.59 -5.45 -17.78
N GLU A 70 -10.35 -5.68 -17.74
CA GLU A 70 -9.33 -4.68 -17.48
C GLU A 70 -9.59 -3.32 -18.08
#